data_b7859560332bb819edfe7cabe6af023e
#
_entry.id   b7859560332bb819edfe7cabe6af023e
#
_cell.length_a   1.000
_cell.length_b   1.000
_cell.length_c   1.000
_cell.angle_alpha   90.00
_cell.angle_beta   90.00
_cell.angle_gamma   90.00
#
_symmetry.space_group_name_H-M   'P 1'
#
loop_
_entity.id
_entity.type
_entity.pdbx_description
1 polymer ?
#
loop_
_entity_poly.entity_id
_entity_poly.type
_entity_poly.pdbx_seq_one_letter_code
_entity_poly.pdbx_strand_id
1 'polypeptide(L)'
;MTEATTTTDEPATAVTEAATTPNETATAATETATTAGEPAAVDAVAETGDADTTDTAAVRREPYQGIRQTIGEAMAESAHTAPHASHHDTAPAGGLVEARQRLKPRAEDEGVHLTYMPFVMKAVAAVLPEYPAMNAQLDEDAGEILYHDRYHIGVAVATDAGLMVPVVEDVDRKGLLELAAEVNDLVERARNRELTPDELQGSTFTITNFGAIGGEYATPILNYPETGILGLGELRQRPVVEDGEVVAGHTLPLSVSIDHRVVDGAVSAGFCNDLKTYLEDPIHLLL
;
A
#
# COMPACT_ATOMS: atom_id res chain seq x y z
N MET A 1 -54.68 -25.49 39.54
CA MET A 1 -54.92 -24.12 40.08
C MET A 1 -53.61 -23.63 40.65
N THR A 2 -52.93 -22.80 39.92
CA THR A 2 -52.17 -21.64 40.39
C THR A 2 -51.48 -21.05 39.15
N GLU A 3 -51.84 -19.79 38.87
CA GLU A 3 -51.45 -19.00 37.73
C GLU A 3 -49.97 -18.64 37.76
N ALA A 4 -49.32 -18.66 36.57
CA ALA A 4 -47.98 -18.12 36.35
C ALA A 4 -48.11 -16.76 35.66
N THR A 5 -47.64 -15.73 36.32
CA THR A 5 -47.60 -14.34 35.83
C THR A 5 -46.35 -14.14 34.95
N THR A 6 -46.58 -13.75 33.72
CA THR A 6 -45.55 -13.35 32.76
C THR A 6 -45.18 -11.90 33.00
N THR A 7 -43.89 -11.62 33.22
CA THR A 7 -43.36 -10.24 33.24
C THR A 7 -42.44 -10.11 32.03
N THR A 8 -42.85 -9.29 31.08
CA THR A 8 -42.06 -8.81 29.95
C THR A 8 -41.20 -7.64 30.43
N ASP A 9 -39.89 -7.77 30.26
CA ASP A 9 -38.95 -6.66 30.53
C ASP A 9 -38.35 -6.23 29.17
N GLU A 10 -38.62 -4.97 28.84
CA GLU A 10 -38.19 -4.27 27.64
C GLU A 10 -36.88 -3.53 27.98
N PRO A 11 -35.79 -3.59 27.17
CA PRO A 11 -34.62 -2.75 27.43
C PRO A 11 -34.79 -1.37 26.79
N ALA A 12 -34.68 -0.36 27.62
CA ALA A 12 -34.68 1.05 27.26
C ALA A 12 -33.46 1.44 26.39
N THR A 13 -33.78 2.05 25.28
CA THR A 13 -32.83 2.76 24.40
C THR A 13 -32.42 4.08 25.06
N ALA A 14 -31.15 4.21 25.45
CA ALA A 14 -30.57 5.49 25.85
C ALA A 14 -29.90 6.15 24.66
N VAL A 15 -30.53 7.17 24.10
CA VAL A 15 -29.94 8.09 23.11
C VAL A 15 -29.21 9.17 23.93
N THR A 16 -27.87 9.21 23.78
CA THR A 16 -27.06 10.30 24.33
C THR A 16 -26.89 11.36 23.26
N GLU A 17 -27.58 12.47 23.43
CA GLU A 17 -27.46 13.71 22.67
C GLU A 17 -26.17 14.42 23.10
N ALA A 18 -25.22 14.60 22.17
CA ALA A 18 -24.03 15.42 22.38
C ALA A 18 -24.32 16.85 21.92
N ALA A 19 -24.29 17.77 22.89
CA ALA A 19 -24.49 19.19 22.68
C ALA A 19 -23.37 19.85 21.91
N THR A 20 -23.76 20.53 20.83
CA THR A 20 -22.92 21.46 20.05
C THR A 20 -22.94 22.82 20.71
N THR A 21 -21.78 23.34 21.09
CA THR A 21 -21.63 24.77 21.43
C THR A 21 -20.84 25.46 20.32
N PRO A 22 -21.32 26.57 19.78
CA PRO A 22 -20.56 27.37 18.81
C PRO A 22 -19.61 28.33 19.53
N ASN A 23 -18.38 28.39 19.09
CA ASN A 23 -17.43 29.42 19.49
C ASN A 23 -17.40 30.52 18.42
N GLU A 24 -17.92 31.68 18.79
CA GLU A 24 -17.85 32.93 18.02
C GLU A 24 -16.57 33.69 18.35
N THR A 25 -16.22 34.56 17.41
CA THR A 25 -15.25 35.71 17.48
C THR A 25 -13.79 35.37 17.14
N ALA A 26 -13.13 36.00 16.14
CA ALA A 26 -13.07 37.43 15.92
C ALA A 26 -12.65 37.77 14.47
N THR A 27 -13.39 38.71 13.94
CA THR A 27 -13.10 39.52 12.75
C THR A 27 -12.01 40.55 13.09
N ALA A 28 -10.98 40.65 12.23
CA ALA A 28 -10.19 41.88 12.14
C ALA A 28 -9.86 42.13 10.66
N ALA A 29 -10.59 43.08 10.10
CA ALA A 29 -10.29 43.73 8.83
C ALA A 29 -9.13 44.68 9.01
N THR A 30 -8.21 44.75 8.04
CA THR A 30 -7.40 45.95 7.79
C THR A 30 -7.32 46.14 6.28
N GLU A 31 -8.07 47.11 5.82
CA GLU A 31 -7.89 47.79 4.53
C GLU A 31 -6.66 48.67 4.57
N THR A 32 -5.88 48.68 3.50
CA THR A 32 -5.20 49.91 3.02
C THR A 32 -4.79 49.71 1.56
N ALA A 33 -5.54 50.27 0.67
CA ALA A 33 -5.26 51.43 -0.17
C ALA A 33 -4.15 51.25 -1.21
N THR A 34 -4.64 51.21 -2.45
CA THR A 34 -4.08 51.45 -3.77
C THR A 34 -3.38 52.80 -3.86
N THR A 35 -2.17 52.83 -4.48
CA THR A 35 -1.76 53.96 -5.31
C THR A 35 -0.94 53.48 -6.49
N ALA A 36 -1.47 53.77 -7.67
CA ALA A 36 -0.83 53.64 -8.96
C ALA A 36 0.22 54.74 -9.12
N GLY A 37 1.38 54.41 -9.66
CA GLY A 37 2.41 55.31 -10.11
C GLY A 37 2.99 54.80 -11.42
N GLU A 38 2.76 55.53 -12.47
CA GLU A 38 3.20 55.33 -13.85
C GLU A 38 4.71 55.68 -14.03
N PRO A 39 5.38 55.21 -15.12
CA PRO A 39 6.81 55.01 -15.19
C PRO A 39 7.56 56.21 -15.68
N ALA A 40 8.72 56.48 -15.11
CA ALA A 40 9.71 57.38 -15.68
C ALA A 40 10.80 56.56 -16.39
N ALA A 41 10.94 56.86 -17.70
CA ALA A 41 12.04 56.42 -18.52
C ALA A 41 13.35 57.10 -18.02
N VAL A 42 14.38 56.28 -17.86
CA VAL A 42 15.77 56.79 -17.73
C VAL A 42 16.72 55.93 -18.57
N ASP A 43 17.59 56.69 -19.23
CA ASP A 43 18.50 56.35 -20.29
C ASP A 43 19.48 55.19 -20.01
N ALA A 44 19.84 54.53 -21.12
CA ALA A 44 20.88 53.53 -21.24
C ALA A 44 22.26 54.13 -20.89
N VAL A 45 22.89 53.56 -19.87
CA VAL A 45 24.35 53.63 -19.70
C VAL A 45 24.87 52.18 -19.84
N ALA A 46 25.62 52.00 -20.93
CA ALA A 46 26.38 50.76 -21.13
C ALA A 46 27.56 50.78 -20.15
N GLU A 47 27.50 49.98 -19.11
CA GLU A 47 28.68 49.59 -18.35
C GLU A 47 28.94 48.07 -18.63
N THR A 48 30.11 47.87 -19.22
CA THR A 48 30.77 46.57 -19.28
C THR A 48 31.16 46.16 -17.85
N GLY A 49 30.27 45.41 -17.20
CA GLY A 49 30.44 44.83 -15.86
C GLY A 49 30.49 43.35 -15.96
N ASP A 50 31.62 42.84 -15.63
CA ASP A 50 32.05 41.54 -15.18
C ASP A 50 30.92 40.50 -15.05
N ALA A 51 31.07 39.39 -15.80
CA ALA A 51 30.18 38.25 -15.72
C ALA A 51 30.13 37.75 -14.25
N ASP A 52 29.03 38.05 -13.59
CA ASP A 52 28.64 37.39 -12.37
C ASP A 52 28.53 35.88 -12.66
N THR A 53 29.63 35.19 -12.39
CA THR A 53 29.64 33.75 -12.29
C THR A 53 28.81 33.36 -11.08
N THR A 54 27.48 33.43 -11.23
CA THR A 54 26.58 32.76 -10.28
C THR A 54 27.02 31.32 -10.21
N ASP A 55 27.46 30.92 -9.02
CA ASP A 55 27.91 29.59 -8.66
C ASP A 55 26.82 28.56 -9.01
N THR A 56 26.82 28.12 -10.27
CA THR A 56 25.97 27.01 -10.78
C THR A 56 26.54 25.66 -10.39
N ALA A 57 27.65 25.62 -9.62
CA ALA A 57 28.35 24.40 -9.24
C ALA A 57 27.63 23.57 -8.16
N ALA A 58 26.59 24.13 -7.49
CA ALA A 58 25.86 23.44 -6.42
C ALA A 58 24.69 22.57 -6.88
N VAL A 59 24.32 22.60 -8.16
CA VAL A 59 23.18 21.85 -8.70
C VAL A 59 23.65 20.79 -9.68
N ARG A 60 23.57 19.53 -9.27
CA ARG A 60 23.76 18.39 -10.18
C ARG A 60 22.48 18.20 -11.02
N ARG A 61 22.65 18.11 -12.34
CA ARG A 61 21.57 17.91 -13.29
C ARG A 61 21.70 16.53 -13.92
N GLU A 62 20.60 15.77 -13.96
CA GLU A 62 20.49 14.49 -14.66
C GLU A 62 19.34 14.54 -15.65
N PRO A 63 19.45 13.92 -16.83
CA PRO A 63 18.33 13.81 -17.76
C PRO A 63 17.21 12.96 -17.16
N TYR A 64 15.96 13.47 -17.26
CA TYR A 64 14.74 12.71 -16.91
C TYR A 64 14.22 12.05 -18.18
N GLN A 65 14.67 10.81 -18.45
CA GLN A 65 14.37 10.08 -19.68
C GLN A 65 14.46 8.55 -19.48
N GLY A 66 13.98 7.80 -20.47
CA GLY A 66 14.00 6.33 -20.47
C GLY A 66 13.12 5.75 -19.36
N ILE A 67 13.54 4.65 -18.75
CA ILE A 67 12.76 3.90 -17.77
C ILE A 67 12.28 4.77 -16.59
N ARG A 68 13.12 5.72 -16.12
CA ARG A 68 12.75 6.63 -15.04
C ARG A 68 11.60 7.56 -15.44
N GLN A 69 11.58 8.02 -16.70
CA GLN A 69 10.48 8.81 -17.23
C GLN A 69 9.20 7.97 -17.31
N THR A 70 9.26 6.77 -17.85
CA THR A 70 8.11 5.86 -17.95
C THR A 70 7.51 5.55 -16.57
N ILE A 71 8.35 5.24 -15.58
CA ILE A 71 7.88 5.03 -14.20
C ILE A 71 7.22 6.29 -13.64
N GLY A 72 7.84 7.46 -13.84
CA GLY A 72 7.30 8.73 -13.35
C GLY A 72 5.96 9.11 -13.99
N GLU A 73 5.79 8.86 -15.29
CA GLU A 73 4.54 9.05 -16.00
C GLU A 73 3.44 8.12 -15.46
N ALA A 74 3.72 6.82 -15.28
CA ALA A 74 2.78 5.85 -14.72
C ALA A 74 2.38 6.20 -13.28
N MET A 75 3.33 6.63 -12.44
CA MET A 75 3.03 7.05 -11.06
C MET A 75 2.21 8.35 -11.02
N ALA A 76 2.48 9.29 -11.92
CA ALA A 76 1.71 10.51 -12.05
C ALA A 76 0.27 10.21 -12.53
N GLU A 77 0.11 9.35 -13.51
CA GLU A 77 -1.20 8.89 -14.00
C GLU A 77 -2.01 8.28 -12.86
N SER A 78 -1.43 7.29 -12.14
CA SER A 78 -2.08 6.66 -11.00
C SER A 78 -2.50 7.67 -9.93
N ALA A 79 -1.57 8.53 -9.50
CA ALA A 79 -1.83 9.49 -8.42
C ALA A 79 -2.85 10.58 -8.77
N HIS A 80 -2.99 10.93 -10.07
CA HIS A 80 -3.94 11.95 -10.52
C HIS A 80 -5.30 11.35 -10.91
N THR A 81 -5.35 10.07 -11.30
CA THR A 81 -6.58 9.42 -11.77
C THR A 81 -7.33 8.77 -10.61
N ALA A 82 -6.65 8.00 -9.77
CA ALA A 82 -7.25 7.31 -8.65
C ALA A 82 -7.15 8.16 -7.36
N PRO A 83 -8.27 8.59 -6.73
CA PRO A 83 -8.24 9.22 -5.42
C PRO A 83 -7.84 8.19 -4.36
N HIS A 84 -6.56 8.19 -3.98
CA HIS A 84 -6.01 7.24 -3.02
C HIS A 84 -6.53 7.50 -1.61
N ALA A 85 -6.96 6.44 -0.93
CA ALA A 85 -7.10 6.41 0.52
C ALA A 85 -6.20 5.31 1.09
N SER A 86 -5.62 5.53 2.27
CA SER A 86 -4.72 4.56 2.89
C SER A 86 -5.22 4.13 4.26
N HIS A 87 -5.10 2.84 4.52
CA HIS A 87 -5.35 2.20 5.81
C HIS A 87 -4.04 1.59 6.33
N HIS A 88 -3.72 1.86 7.59
CA HIS A 88 -2.53 1.31 8.25
C HIS A 88 -2.95 0.45 9.42
N ASP A 89 -2.33 -0.71 9.55
CA ASP A 89 -2.58 -1.64 10.64
C ASP A 89 -1.30 -2.43 10.99
N THR A 90 -1.35 -3.23 12.04
CA THR A 90 -0.25 -4.09 12.46
C THR A 90 -0.77 -5.50 12.68
N ALA A 91 -0.22 -6.46 11.94
CA ALA A 91 -0.52 -7.87 12.13
C ALA A 91 0.38 -8.49 13.21
N PRO A 92 -0.16 -9.32 14.13
CA PRO A 92 0.64 -10.29 14.86
C PRO A 92 1.32 -11.22 13.86
N ALA A 93 2.60 -11.52 14.03
CA ALA A 93 3.38 -12.30 13.06
C ALA A 93 4.20 -13.43 13.71
N GLY A 94 3.90 -13.79 14.94
CA GLY A 94 4.57 -14.89 15.65
C GLY A 94 4.41 -16.21 14.90
N GLY A 95 3.20 -16.60 14.55
CA GLY A 95 2.91 -17.82 13.80
C GLY A 95 3.54 -17.84 12.42
N LEU A 96 3.58 -16.69 11.71
CA LEU A 96 4.25 -16.54 10.42
C LEU A 96 5.77 -16.82 10.55
N VAL A 97 6.42 -16.29 11.61
CA VAL A 97 7.84 -16.54 11.88
C VAL A 97 8.08 -18.01 12.17
N GLU A 98 7.27 -18.63 13.02
CA GLU A 98 7.38 -20.07 13.33
C GLU A 98 7.15 -20.97 12.12
N ALA A 99 6.10 -20.69 11.33
CA ALA A 99 5.79 -21.46 10.12
C ALA A 99 6.97 -21.43 9.14
N ARG A 100 7.53 -20.26 8.88
CA ARG A 100 8.72 -20.13 8.04
C ARG A 100 9.92 -20.87 8.61
N GLN A 101 10.19 -20.77 9.92
CA GLN A 101 11.31 -21.48 10.55
C GLN A 101 11.19 -23.00 10.42
N ARG A 102 9.98 -23.55 10.56
CA ARG A 102 9.72 -24.99 10.40
C ARG A 102 9.88 -25.48 8.97
N LEU A 103 9.50 -24.66 7.97
CA LEU A 103 9.53 -25.01 6.55
C LEU A 103 10.86 -24.73 5.87
N LYS A 104 11.67 -23.83 6.44
CA LYS A 104 12.94 -23.37 5.86
C LYS A 104 13.91 -24.51 5.55
N PRO A 105 14.16 -25.50 6.44
CA PRO A 105 15.09 -26.60 6.12
C PRO A 105 14.64 -27.42 4.90
N ARG A 106 13.35 -27.69 4.78
CA ARG A 106 12.80 -28.40 3.62
C ARG A 106 12.94 -27.58 2.33
N ALA A 107 12.70 -26.28 2.40
CA ALA A 107 12.87 -25.41 1.24
C ALA A 107 14.34 -25.38 0.79
N GLU A 108 15.29 -25.33 1.73
CA GLU A 108 16.73 -25.38 1.46
C GLU A 108 17.15 -26.71 0.83
N ASP A 109 16.57 -27.85 1.29
CA ASP A 109 16.82 -29.17 0.68
C ASP A 109 16.33 -29.23 -0.78
N GLU A 110 15.28 -28.46 -1.13
CA GLU A 110 14.77 -28.30 -2.49
C GLU A 110 15.46 -27.15 -3.28
N GLY A 111 16.45 -26.50 -2.69
CA GLY A 111 17.21 -25.39 -3.32
C GLY A 111 16.44 -24.06 -3.39
N VAL A 112 15.36 -23.91 -2.58
CA VAL A 112 14.47 -22.75 -2.59
C VAL A 112 14.76 -21.84 -1.40
N HIS A 113 14.97 -20.54 -1.66
CA HIS A 113 15.09 -19.54 -0.59
C HIS A 113 13.71 -19.10 -0.12
N LEU A 114 13.26 -19.61 1.04
CA LEU A 114 11.94 -19.32 1.60
C LEU A 114 11.96 -18.00 2.39
N THR A 115 11.30 -16.97 1.87
CA THR A 115 11.03 -15.68 2.52
C THR A 115 9.63 -15.65 3.13
N TYR A 116 9.21 -14.51 3.69
CA TYR A 116 7.82 -14.30 4.15
C TYR A 116 6.86 -13.96 2.99
N MET A 117 7.38 -13.49 1.85
CA MET A 117 6.56 -13.06 0.71
C MET A 117 5.58 -14.12 0.21
N PRO A 118 5.96 -15.40 -0.01
CA PRO A 118 5.04 -16.44 -0.45
C PRO A 118 3.87 -16.68 0.51
N PHE A 119 4.09 -16.56 1.82
CA PHE A 119 3.02 -16.66 2.82
C PHE A 119 2.04 -15.50 2.71
N VAL A 120 2.56 -14.26 2.59
CA VAL A 120 1.71 -13.07 2.42
C VAL A 120 0.92 -13.16 1.12
N MET A 121 1.54 -13.60 0.02
CA MET A 121 0.84 -13.78 -1.26
C MET A 121 -0.29 -14.79 -1.15
N LYS A 122 -0.07 -15.92 -0.49
CA LYS A 122 -1.13 -16.92 -0.24
C LYS A 122 -2.24 -16.35 0.64
N ALA A 123 -1.90 -15.61 1.69
CA ALA A 123 -2.87 -14.96 2.56
C ALA A 123 -3.72 -13.93 1.78
N VAL A 124 -3.09 -13.09 0.96
CA VAL A 124 -3.80 -12.14 0.09
C VAL A 124 -4.73 -12.88 -0.88
N ALA A 125 -4.24 -13.91 -1.57
CA ALA A 125 -5.05 -14.68 -2.51
C ALA A 125 -6.22 -15.43 -1.82
N ALA A 126 -6.08 -15.82 -0.55
CA ALA A 126 -7.16 -16.44 0.23
C ALA A 126 -8.22 -15.43 0.69
N VAL A 127 -7.84 -14.16 0.92
CA VAL A 127 -8.76 -13.11 1.41
C VAL A 127 -9.47 -12.38 0.27
N LEU A 128 -8.82 -12.18 -0.88
CA LEU A 128 -9.38 -11.40 -2.00
C LEU A 128 -10.76 -11.87 -2.49
N PRO A 129 -11.13 -13.18 -2.49
CA PRO A 129 -12.48 -13.64 -2.87
C PRO A 129 -13.60 -13.01 -2.04
N GLU A 130 -13.35 -12.73 -0.75
CA GLU A 130 -14.34 -12.10 0.14
C GLU A 130 -14.43 -10.58 -0.06
N TYR A 131 -13.43 -10.00 -0.74
CA TYR A 131 -13.31 -8.56 -1.00
C TYR A 131 -13.09 -8.29 -2.50
N PRO A 132 -14.03 -8.64 -3.39
CA PRO A 132 -13.80 -8.56 -4.83
C PRO A 132 -13.47 -7.15 -5.33
N ALA A 133 -13.94 -6.10 -4.65
CA ALA A 133 -13.58 -4.72 -4.97
C ALA A 133 -12.09 -4.41 -4.81
N MET A 134 -11.36 -5.19 -3.99
CA MET A 134 -9.90 -5.08 -3.83
C MET A 134 -9.13 -5.72 -4.98
N ASN A 135 -9.80 -6.58 -5.79
CA ASN A 135 -9.23 -7.29 -6.94
C ASN A 135 -10.00 -6.90 -8.21
N ALA A 136 -10.08 -5.60 -8.47
CA ALA A 136 -10.88 -5.03 -9.54
C ALA A 136 -10.14 -3.91 -10.28
N GLN A 137 -10.75 -3.40 -11.34
CA GLN A 137 -10.36 -2.17 -12.02
C GLN A 137 -11.59 -1.38 -12.43
N LEU A 138 -11.47 -0.06 -12.50
CA LEU A 138 -12.50 0.82 -13.03
C LEU A 138 -12.23 1.11 -14.51
N ASP A 139 -13.15 0.67 -15.38
CA ASP A 139 -13.19 1.09 -16.78
C ASP A 139 -14.07 2.34 -16.87
N GLU A 140 -13.43 3.51 -16.91
CA GLU A 140 -14.14 4.80 -16.98
C GLU A 140 -14.81 5.02 -18.34
N ASP A 141 -14.22 4.49 -19.41
CA ASP A 141 -14.75 4.65 -20.78
C ASP A 141 -16.04 3.83 -20.96
N ALA A 142 -16.08 2.62 -20.43
CA ALA A 142 -17.28 1.79 -20.42
C ALA A 142 -18.25 2.16 -19.27
N GLY A 143 -17.76 2.81 -18.21
CA GLY A 143 -18.53 3.11 -17.00
C GLY A 143 -18.80 1.85 -16.17
N GLU A 144 -17.87 0.90 -16.15
CA GLU A 144 -18.03 -0.41 -15.53
C GLU A 144 -16.89 -0.69 -14.53
N ILE A 145 -17.18 -1.48 -13.48
CA ILE A 145 -16.17 -2.05 -12.59
C ILE A 145 -15.95 -3.50 -13.03
N LEU A 146 -14.71 -3.83 -13.35
CA LEU A 146 -14.30 -5.15 -13.78
C LEU A 146 -13.72 -5.90 -12.58
N TYR A 147 -14.43 -6.90 -12.07
CA TYR A 147 -13.99 -7.77 -11.00
C TYR A 147 -13.22 -8.95 -11.58
N HIS A 148 -12.01 -9.21 -11.07
CA HIS A 148 -11.17 -10.31 -11.53
C HIS A 148 -11.42 -11.59 -10.73
N ASP A 149 -11.67 -12.71 -11.42
CA ASP A 149 -11.78 -14.05 -10.83
C ASP A 149 -10.42 -14.78 -10.79
N ARG A 150 -9.35 -14.08 -11.12
CA ARG A 150 -7.96 -14.55 -11.05
C ARG A 150 -7.18 -13.69 -10.08
N TYR A 151 -6.19 -14.31 -9.44
CA TYR A 151 -5.36 -13.66 -8.43
C TYR A 151 -3.92 -13.63 -8.91
N HIS A 152 -3.63 -12.65 -9.80
CA HIS A 152 -2.31 -12.36 -10.33
C HIS A 152 -1.67 -11.25 -9.49
N ILE A 153 -0.64 -11.61 -8.73
CA ILE A 153 -0.04 -10.70 -7.75
C ILE A 153 1.23 -10.08 -8.30
N GLY A 154 1.22 -8.77 -8.47
CA GLY A 154 2.41 -7.99 -8.74
C GLY A 154 3.30 -7.90 -7.49
N VAL A 155 4.59 -8.12 -7.64
CA VAL A 155 5.58 -7.99 -6.55
C VAL A 155 6.54 -6.87 -6.86
N ALA A 156 6.49 -5.77 -6.10
CA ALA A 156 7.36 -4.63 -6.34
C ALA A 156 8.82 -4.94 -5.95
N VAL A 157 9.73 -4.85 -6.92
CA VAL A 157 11.16 -5.13 -6.79
C VAL A 157 11.96 -3.86 -7.07
N ALA A 158 12.78 -3.43 -6.10
CA ALA A 158 13.73 -2.35 -6.31
C ALA A 158 14.94 -2.85 -7.12
N THR A 159 15.26 -2.12 -8.20
CA THR A 159 16.43 -2.38 -9.06
C THR A 159 17.23 -1.10 -9.25
N ASP A 160 18.46 -1.21 -9.76
CA ASP A 160 19.30 -0.05 -10.10
C ASP A 160 18.66 0.87 -11.16
N ALA A 161 17.77 0.31 -11.99
CA ALA A 161 17.04 1.06 -13.02
C ALA A 161 15.78 1.75 -12.51
N GLY A 162 15.31 1.40 -11.32
CA GLY A 162 14.06 1.85 -10.73
C GLY A 162 13.23 0.69 -10.20
N LEU A 163 11.96 0.96 -9.87
CA LEU A 163 11.02 -0.04 -9.39
C LEU A 163 10.44 -0.83 -10.57
N MET A 164 10.47 -2.15 -10.49
CA MET A 164 9.79 -3.06 -11.42
C MET A 164 8.75 -3.90 -10.66
N VAL A 165 7.67 -4.26 -11.33
CA VAL A 165 6.58 -5.04 -10.71
C VAL A 165 6.33 -6.30 -11.54
N PRO A 166 7.18 -7.35 -11.42
CA PRO A 166 6.89 -8.65 -12.01
C PRO A 166 5.62 -9.25 -11.43
N VAL A 167 4.94 -10.05 -12.26
CA VAL A 167 3.64 -10.63 -11.94
C VAL A 167 3.78 -12.14 -11.73
N VAL A 168 3.26 -12.61 -10.59
CA VAL A 168 3.07 -14.02 -10.30
C VAL A 168 1.61 -14.36 -10.60
N GLU A 169 1.39 -15.14 -11.64
CA GLU A 169 0.04 -15.53 -12.07
C GLU A 169 -0.57 -16.61 -11.17
N ASP A 170 -1.91 -16.65 -11.08
CA ASP A 170 -2.71 -17.71 -10.42
C ASP A 170 -2.14 -18.16 -9.05
N VAL A 171 -1.85 -17.19 -8.17
CA VAL A 171 -1.24 -17.42 -6.84
C VAL A 171 -2.06 -18.38 -5.97
N ASP A 172 -3.39 -18.35 -6.10
CA ASP A 172 -4.33 -19.22 -5.42
C ASP A 172 -4.07 -20.72 -5.70
N ARG A 173 -3.61 -21.06 -6.92
CA ARG A 173 -3.41 -22.42 -7.40
C ARG A 173 -2.04 -23.01 -7.12
N LYS A 174 -1.08 -22.17 -6.74
CA LYS A 174 0.31 -22.59 -6.53
C LYS A 174 0.59 -22.97 -5.07
N GLY A 175 1.45 -23.96 -4.89
CA GLY A 175 1.97 -24.33 -3.57
C GLY A 175 2.97 -23.30 -3.03
N LEU A 176 3.19 -23.29 -1.71
CA LEU A 176 4.04 -22.32 -1.05
C LEU A 176 5.51 -22.34 -1.56
N LEU A 177 6.09 -23.54 -1.77
CA LEU A 177 7.47 -23.66 -2.25
C LEU A 177 7.58 -23.33 -3.74
N GLU A 178 6.57 -23.63 -4.53
CA GLU A 178 6.46 -23.23 -5.93
C GLU A 178 6.44 -21.71 -6.06
N LEU A 179 5.60 -21.02 -5.26
CA LEU A 179 5.57 -19.55 -5.18
C LEU A 179 6.92 -18.98 -4.75
N ALA A 180 7.56 -19.62 -3.76
CA ALA A 180 8.87 -19.16 -3.30
C ALA A 180 9.93 -19.25 -4.41
N ALA A 181 9.94 -20.35 -5.16
CA ALA A 181 10.87 -20.54 -6.28
C ALA A 181 10.62 -19.51 -7.39
N GLU A 182 9.36 -19.32 -7.79
CA GLU A 182 8.96 -18.37 -8.84
C GLU A 182 9.28 -16.91 -8.45
N VAL A 183 8.96 -16.50 -7.22
CA VAL A 183 9.29 -15.16 -6.72
C VAL A 183 10.80 -14.94 -6.71
N ASN A 184 11.60 -15.94 -6.30
CA ASN A 184 13.06 -15.83 -6.32
C ASN A 184 13.60 -15.63 -7.72
N ASP A 185 13.13 -16.41 -8.71
CA ASP A 185 13.50 -16.29 -10.12
C ASP A 185 13.15 -14.91 -10.68
N LEU A 186 11.90 -14.48 -10.49
CA LEU A 186 11.42 -13.18 -10.95
C LEU A 186 12.21 -12.02 -10.34
N VAL A 187 12.53 -12.08 -9.04
CA VAL A 187 13.32 -11.04 -8.35
C VAL A 187 14.75 -11.00 -8.88
N GLU A 188 15.39 -12.15 -9.14
CA GLU A 188 16.73 -12.23 -9.72
C GLU A 188 16.75 -11.66 -11.13
N ARG A 189 15.83 -12.10 -11.99
CA ARG A 189 15.70 -11.62 -13.37
C ARG A 189 15.31 -10.14 -13.44
N ALA A 190 14.48 -9.63 -12.52
CA ALA A 190 14.20 -8.21 -12.42
C ALA A 190 15.47 -7.38 -12.19
N ARG A 191 16.31 -7.80 -11.23
CA ARG A 191 17.58 -7.12 -10.93
C ARG A 191 18.57 -7.17 -12.11
N ASN A 192 18.57 -8.29 -12.84
CA ASN A 192 19.42 -8.48 -14.03
C ASN A 192 18.84 -7.84 -15.29
N ARG A 193 17.60 -7.27 -15.25
CA ARG A 193 16.87 -6.70 -16.41
C ARG A 193 16.59 -7.74 -17.50
N GLU A 194 16.25 -8.95 -17.10
CA GLU A 194 15.98 -10.10 -17.96
C GLU A 194 14.47 -10.42 -18.07
N LEU A 195 13.61 -9.61 -17.42
CA LEU A 195 12.17 -9.76 -17.52
C LEU A 195 11.65 -9.30 -18.88
N THR A 196 10.70 -10.04 -19.41
CA THR A 196 9.96 -9.67 -20.61
C THR A 196 8.85 -8.66 -20.27
N PRO A 197 8.38 -7.87 -21.25
CA PRO A 197 7.24 -6.97 -21.03
C PRO A 197 5.97 -7.66 -20.55
N ASP A 198 5.72 -8.89 -20.96
CA ASP A 198 4.53 -9.68 -20.60
C ASP A 198 4.56 -10.06 -19.11
N GLU A 199 5.76 -10.29 -18.55
CA GLU A 199 5.93 -10.61 -17.11
C GLU A 199 5.74 -9.39 -16.19
N LEU A 200 5.60 -8.19 -16.75
CA LEU A 200 5.39 -6.93 -16.03
C LEU A 200 3.95 -6.41 -16.15
N GLN A 201 3.03 -7.20 -16.71
CA GLN A 201 1.67 -6.79 -16.99
C GLN A 201 0.65 -7.83 -16.50
N GLY A 202 -0.59 -7.39 -16.29
CA GLY A 202 -1.69 -8.28 -15.97
C GLY A 202 -1.83 -8.64 -14.50
N SER A 203 -1.14 -7.96 -13.59
CA SER A 203 -1.43 -8.07 -12.16
C SER A 203 -2.81 -7.51 -11.84
N THR A 204 -3.47 -8.12 -10.87
CA THR A 204 -4.80 -7.72 -10.40
C THR A 204 -4.76 -7.10 -9.00
N PHE A 205 -3.65 -7.30 -8.29
CA PHE A 205 -3.33 -6.74 -6.99
C PHE A 205 -1.81 -6.68 -6.82
N THR A 206 -1.27 -5.66 -6.19
CA THR A 206 0.19 -5.51 -6.01
C THR A 206 0.60 -5.59 -4.54
N ILE A 207 1.75 -6.20 -4.27
CA ILE A 207 2.41 -6.20 -2.97
C ILE A 207 3.78 -5.51 -3.10
N THR A 208 4.03 -4.53 -2.22
CA THR A 208 5.33 -3.85 -2.10
C THR A 208 5.93 -4.08 -0.71
N ASN A 209 7.25 -4.31 -0.63
CA ASN A 209 7.94 -4.57 0.62
C ASN A 209 9.05 -3.53 0.85
N PHE A 210 8.73 -2.51 1.62
CA PHE A 210 9.70 -1.49 2.07
C PHE A 210 10.30 -1.81 3.45
N GLY A 211 9.74 -2.80 4.16
CA GLY A 211 10.27 -3.29 5.41
C GLY A 211 11.66 -3.92 5.28
N ALA A 212 12.00 -4.43 4.09
CA ALA A 212 13.35 -4.94 3.79
C ALA A 212 14.46 -3.89 3.94
N ILE A 213 14.12 -2.61 3.88
CA ILE A 213 15.03 -1.47 4.09
C ILE A 213 14.74 -0.69 5.38
N GLY A 214 13.89 -1.23 6.27
CA GLY A 214 13.61 -0.69 7.60
C GLY A 214 12.42 0.26 7.72
N GLY A 215 11.56 0.38 6.68
CA GLY A 215 10.33 1.19 6.73
C GLY A 215 9.25 0.53 7.61
N GLU A 216 8.47 1.32 8.35
CA GLU A 216 7.38 0.81 9.19
C GLU A 216 6.03 0.92 8.50
N TYR A 217 5.67 2.12 8.03
CA TYR A 217 4.46 2.40 7.26
C TYR A 217 4.78 3.26 6.04
N ALA A 218 3.96 3.14 5.01
CA ALA A 218 4.03 3.94 3.80
C ALA A 218 2.63 4.18 3.24
N THR A 219 2.50 5.07 2.28
CA THR A 219 1.30 5.27 1.47
C THR A 219 1.64 4.85 0.04
N PRO A 220 1.58 3.55 -0.30
CA PRO A 220 1.95 3.09 -1.62
C PRO A 220 1.00 3.69 -2.69
N ILE A 221 1.57 4.06 -3.83
CA ILE A 221 0.80 4.48 -5.00
C ILE A 221 0.34 3.20 -5.71
N LEU A 222 -0.92 3.16 -6.13
CA LEU A 222 -1.51 2.04 -6.85
C LEU A 222 -0.75 1.75 -8.15
N ASN A 223 -0.62 0.48 -8.50
CA ASN A 223 -0.22 0.05 -9.83
C ASN A 223 -1.45 0.12 -10.75
N TYR A 224 -1.76 1.33 -11.21
CA TYR A 224 -2.97 1.60 -11.97
C TYR A 224 -3.05 0.68 -13.21
N PRO A 225 -4.24 0.09 -13.52
CA PRO A 225 -5.59 0.40 -13.01
C PRO A 225 -6.07 -0.46 -11.81
N GLU A 226 -5.20 -1.14 -11.08
CA GLU A 226 -5.57 -1.90 -9.89
C GLU A 226 -6.26 -1.03 -8.84
N THR A 227 -7.21 -1.60 -8.09
CA THR A 227 -7.95 -0.91 -7.03
C THR A 227 -7.33 -1.06 -5.64
N GLY A 228 -6.34 -1.95 -5.47
CA GLY A 228 -5.72 -2.22 -4.19
C GLY A 228 -4.22 -2.54 -4.28
N ILE A 229 -3.44 -2.06 -3.31
CA ILE A 229 -2.02 -2.37 -3.12
C ILE A 229 -1.73 -2.56 -1.64
N LEU A 230 -0.96 -3.61 -1.31
CA LEU A 230 -0.50 -3.88 0.05
C LEU A 230 0.98 -3.55 0.19
N GLY A 231 1.30 -2.69 1.14
CA GLY A 231 2.66 -2.41 1.57
C GLY A 231 3.02 -3.17 2.86
N LEU A 232 4.17 -3.83 2.86
CA LEU A 232 4.72 -4.55 4.02
C LEU A 232 5.82 -3.73 4.66
N GLY A 233 5.67 -3.44 5.95
CA GLY A 233 6.71 -2.83 6.78
C GLY A 233 7.69 -3.85 7.35
N GLU A 234 8.62 -3.39 8.20
CA GLU A 234 9.63 -4.24 8.81
C GLU A 234 9.03 -5.21 9.83
N LEU A 235 9.13 -6.52 9.55
CA LEU A 235 8.81 -7.57 10.50
C LEU A 235 9.89 -7.62 11.58
N ARG A 236 9.52 -7.25 12.79
CA ARG A 236 10.43 -7.26 13.94
C ARG A 236 9.67 -7.45 15.26
N GLN A 237 10.39 -7.68 16.35
CA GLN A 237 9.81 -7.68 17.68
C GLN A 237 9.48 -6.26 18.14
N ARG A 238 8.27 -6.10 18.69
CA ARG A 238 7.78 -4.88 19.33
C ARG A 238 7.11 -5.22 20.64
N PRO A 239 6.97 -4.27 21.58
CA PRO A 239 6.12 -4.47 22.75
C PRO A 239 4.66 -4.68 22.29
N VAL A 240 4.08 -5.81 22.70
CA VAL A 240 2.66 -6.14 22.50
C VAL A 240 2.02 -6.48 23.83
N VAL A 241 0.70 -6.42 23.93
CA VAL A 241 -0.01 -6.83 25.14
C VAL A 241 -0.62 -8.22 24.89
N GLU A 242 -0.20 -9.21 25.66
CA GLU A 242 -0.75 -10.57 25.68
C GLU A 242 -1.21 -10.87 27.12
N ASP A 243 -2.41 -11.31 27.30
CA ASP A 243 -3.03 -11.63 28.62
C ASP A 243 -2.88 -10.51 29.68
N GLY A 244 -2.83 -9.25 29.24
CA GLY A 244 -2.65 -8.08 30.10
C GLY A 244 -1.21 -7.72 30.47
N GLU A 245 -0.23 -8.49 30.01
CA GLU A 245 1.20 -8.27 30.21
C GLU A 245 1.85 -7.70 28.93
N VAL A 246 2.88 -6.87 29.10
CA VAL A 246 3.66 -6.37 27.97
C VAL A 246 4.78 -7.37 27.66
N VAL A 247 4.74 -7.94 26.47
CA VAL A 247 5.73 -8.92 26.02
C VAL A 247 6.39 -8.48 24.70
N ALA A 248 7.47 -9.13 24.30
CA ALA A 248 8.11 -8.92 23.01
C ALA A 248 7.46 -9.86 21.97
N GLY A 249 6.58 -9.34 21.13
CA GLY A 249 5.91 -10.09 20.05
C GLY A 249 6.41 -9.69 18.67
N HIS A 250 6.44 -10.64 17.73
CA HIS A 250 6.70 -10.33 16.33
C HIS A 250 5.49 -9.66 15.70
N THR A 251 5.71 -8.54 15.04
CA THR A 251 4.67 -7.78 14.35
C THR A 251 5.09 -7.42 12.93
N LEU A 252 4.13 -7.38 12.02
CA LEU A 252 4.27 -6.96 10.63
C LEU A 252 3.36 -5.76 10.37
N PRO A 253 3.90 -4.55 10.18
CA PRO A 253 3.09 -3.40 9.76
C PRO A 253 2.55 -3.60 8.35
N LEU A 254 1.30 -3.23 8.15
CA LEU A 254 0.56 -3.30 6.90
C LEU A 254 0.13 -1.89 6.50
N SER A 255 0.29 -1.57 5.23
CA SER A 255 -0.19 -0.33 4.64
C SER A 255 -0.96 -0.66 3.37
N VAL A 256 -2.27 -0.45 3.35
CA VAL A 256 -3.11 -0.69 2.18
C VAL A 256 -3.50 0.64 1.59
N SER A 257 -3.26 0.84 0.29
CA SER A 257 -3.86 1.94 -0.47
C SER A 257 -4.89 1.41 -1.43
N ILE A 258 -5.95 2.18 -1.62
CA ILE A 258 -7.11 1.82 -2.44
C ILE A 258 -7.48 2.95 -3.39
N ASP A 259 -8.12 2.60 -4.51
CA ASP A 259 -8.87 3.54 -5.32
C ASP A 259 -10.24 3.80 -4.67
N HIS A 260 -10.40 4.97 -4.06
CA HIS A 260 -11.61 5.28 -3.28
C HIS A 260 -12.85 5.56 -4.15
N ARG A 261 -12.77 5.41 -5.47
CA ARG A 261 -13.92 5.39 -6.36
C ARG A 261 -14.61 4.02 -6.38
N VAL A 262 -13.86 2.95 -6.09
CA VAL A 262 -14.31 1.55 -6.14
C VAL A 262 -14.35 0.91 -4.77
N VAL A 263 -13.36 1.19 -3.92
CA VAL A 263 -13.19 0.60 -2.60
C VAL A 263 -13.40 1.65 -1.52
N ASP A 264 -14.23 1.35 -0.54
CA ASP A 264 -14.39 2.20 0.64
C ASP A 264 -13.53 1.76 1.84
N GLY A 265 -13.46 2.62 2.87
CA GLY A 265 -12.65 2.37 4.05
C GLY A 265 -13.08 1.13 4.86
N ALA A 266 -14.36 0.75 4.83
CA ALA A 266 -14.87 -0.42 5.56
C ALA A 266 -14.39 -1.71 4.87
N VAL A 267 -14.40 -1.76 3.53
CA VAL A 267 -13.89 -2.87 2.73
C VAL A 267 -12.39 -3.06 2.98
N SER A 268 -11.61 -1.96 2.91
CA SER A 268 -10.17 -2.00 3.16
C SER A 268 -9.83 -2.46 4.59
N ALA A 269 -10.57 -1.99 5.60
CA ALA A 269 -10.36 -2.41 6.98
C ALA A 269 -10.75 -3.87 7.21
N GLY A 270 -11.86 -4.33 6.61
CA GLY A 270 -12.27 -5.74 6.63
C GLY A 270 -11.20 -6.63 6.03
N PHE A 271 -10.72 -6.31 4.82
CA PHE A 271 -9.61 -7.01 4.16
C PHE A 271 -8.37 -7.12 5.06
N CYS A 272 -7.95 -6.02 5.71
CA CYS A 272 -6.81 -6.04 6.63
C CYS A 272 -7.07 -6.96 7.84
N ASN A 273 -8.28 -6.96 8.41
CA ASN A 273 -8.61 -7.79 9.56
C ASN A 273 -8.54 -9.29 9.20
N ASP A 274 -9.10 -9.67 8.07
CA ASP A 274 -9.05 -11.07 7.64
C ASP A 274 -7.63 -11.49 7.25
N LEU A 275 -6.88 -10.61 6.59
CA LEU A 275 -5.47 -10.85 6.28
C LEU A 275 -4.63 -11.09 7.55
N LYS A 276 -4.88 -10.32 8.62
CA LYS A 276 -4.20 -10.52 9.92
C LYS A 276 -4.41 -11.93 10.48
N THR A 277 -5.60 -12.49 10.32
CA THR A 277 -5.91 -13.87 10.79
C THR A 277 -5.01 -14.92 10.13
N TYR A 278 -4.77 -14.80 8.83
CA TYR A 278 -3.86 -15.71 8.10
C TYR A 278 -2.39 -15.47 8.42
N LEU A 279 -2.00 -14.25 8.74
CA LEU A 279 -0.62 -13.91 9.13
C LEU A 279 -0.30 -14.32 10.57
N GLU A 280 -1.29 -14.27 11.46
CA GLU A 280 -1.18 -14.71 12.84
C GLU A 280 -1.09 -16.23 12.94
N ASP A 281 -1.93 -16.96 12.17
CA ASP A 281 -1.90 -18.42 12.09
C ASP A 281 -1.93 -18.90 10.62
N PRO A 282 -0.75 -19.07 10.01
CA PRO A 282 -0.64 -19.53 8.61
C PRO A 282 -1.16 -20.96 8.35
N ILE A 283 -1.56 -21.70 9.36
CA ILE A 283 -2.19 -23.05 9.17
C ILE A 283 -3.51 -22.91 8.41
N HIS A 284 -4.19 -21.77 8.53
CA HIS A 284 -5.42 -21.47 7.79
C HIS A 284 -5.22 -21.44 6.27
N LEU A 285 -3.98 -21.28 5.80
CA LEU A 285 -3.65 -21.36 4.36
C LEU A 285 -3.70 -22.79 3.78
N LEU A 286 -3.93 -23.79 4.63
CA LEU A 286 -4.05 -25.19 4.20
C LEU A 286 -5.51 -25.60 3.94
N LEU A 287 -6.47 -24.74 4.24
CA LEU A 287 -7.90 -24.98 4.04
C LEU A 287 -8.37 -24.47 2.68
#